data_44345c8e5767f7ba02b7c120d1fa7feb
#
_entry.id   44345c8e5767f7ba02b7c120d1fa7feb
#
_cell.length_a   1.000
_cell.length_b   1.000
_cell.length_c   1.000
_cell.angle_alpha   90.00
_cell.angle_beta   90.00
_cell.angle_gamma   90.00
#
_symmetry.space_group_name_H-M   'P 1'
#
loop_
_entity.id
_entity.type
_entity.pdbx_description
1 polymer ?
#
loop_
_entity_poly.entity_id
_entity_poly.type
_entity_poly.pdbx_seq_one_letter_code
_entity_poly.pdbx_strand_id
1 'polypeptide(L)'
;FAAWKLPEGERIRGDEPAAGRVGILPPGELAGRQETRRAQETATFLAEKQQQFFREAIAVLRKELGYKGLIYASNWITADARRLGALDKYSNTTADFMDRHGYFSPPHEGETASYALSSGDTYEDRSALLFQSSDPKQEYDFNLPILDIRYNGLPSTITEINWAMPNRFRADFPVLAATYGLLQGSDGFFFFVTNRHAWEPVLGKFAIASPTILGQFPATAWLYRKGLLQPGRDVVDVSVGIDDLKALRGAAVPAPQNLDQLRAKDIPPGRANQDDGIRRIDPLAFLVGRVNLRFLDKPAASRQIDLSRFIDRKTKTVRSSTGQLLWDYNQGLVTVNAPQAQGATGFLQRAGTVELPELRITANLDYGSILLVALDDRPLSQSRRMLLQVMSEEQNFGWKTTGNPKRQIERIGQAPIVVRNLAGTVALRRSDAHSLTVTALDWNGYPTSTVGKGDRFTLQPNRFYYLIGDR
;
A
#
# COMPACT_ATOMS: atom_id res chain seq x y z
N PHE A 1 -7.54 -18.84 -38.87
CA PHE A 1 -9.01 -18.95 -38.84
C PHE A 1 -9.49 -20.40 -38.78
N ALA A 2 -9.06 -21.28 -39.71
CA ALA A 2 -9.46 -22.69 -39.67
C ALA A 2 -9.12 -23.36 -38.33
N ALA A 3 -7.97 -23.00 -37.72
CA ALA A 3 -7.54 -23.51 -36.43
C ALA A 3 -8.39 -22.98 -35.26
N TRP A 4 -9.01 -21.81 -35.40
CA TRP A 4 -9.86 -21.25 -34.34
C TRP A 4 -11.28 -21.84 -34.35
N LYS A 5 -11.68 -22.53 -35.40
CA LYS A 5 -13.02 -23.11 -35.55
C LYS A 5 -14.15 -22.12 -35.22
N LEU A 6 -13.98 -20.85 -35.67
CA LEU A 6 -14.91 -19.79 -35.30
C LEU A 6 -16.29 -20.04 -35.92
N PRO A 7 -17.35 -20.18 -35.14
CA PRO A 7 -18.71 -20.05 -35.61
C PRO A 7 -18.88 -18.66 -36.24
N GLU A 8 -19.82 -18.55 -37.19
CA GLU A 8 -20.05 -17.29 -37.90
C GLU A 8 -20.36 -16.11 -36.99
N GLY A 9 -21.02 -16.35 -35.85
CA GLY A 9 -21.32 -15.34 -34.80
C GLY A 9 -20.14 -14.88 -33.95
N GLU A 10 -18.96 -15.49 -34.06
CA GLU A 10 -17.76 -15.07 -33.30
C GLU A 10 -16.80 -14.15 -34.07
N ARG A 11 -17.17 -13.81 -35.32
CA ARG A 11 -16.42 -12.84 -36.12
C ARG A 11 -16.56 -11.44 -35.51
N ILE A 12 -15.46 -10.70 -35.48
CA ILE A 12 -15.44 -9.31 -35.05
C ILE A 12 -15.13 -8.40 -36.25
N ARG A 13 -15.39 -7.11 -36.05
CA ARG A 13 -15.03 -6.08 -37.05
C ARG A 13 -13.52 -6.12 -37.33
N GLY A 14 -13.16 -6.18 -38.59
CA GLY A 14 -11.77 -6.28 -39.05
C GLY A 14 -11.32 -7.69 -39.40
N ASP A 15 -12.16 -8.73 -39.22
CA ASP A 15 -11.90 -10.06 -39.69
C ASP A 15 -12.20 -10.16 -41.18
N GLU A 16 -11.16 -10.33 -41.99
CA GLU A 16 -11.23 -10.58 -43.42
C GLU A 16 -10.33 -11.77 -43.76
N PRO A 17 -10.80 -13.01 -43.51
CA PRO A 17 -9.99 -14.22 -43.70
C PRO A 17 -9.46 -14.39 -45.11
N ALA A 18 -10.25 -14.04 -46.10
CA ALA A 18 -9.87 -14.11 -47.52
C ALA A 18 -8.72 -13.16 -47.88
N ALA A 19 -8.59 -12.04 -47.14
CA ALA A 19 -7.51 -11.07 -47.26
C ALA A 19 -6.34 -11.29 -46.27
N GLY A 20 -6.39 -12.38 -45.49
CA GLY A 20 -5.39 -12.68 -44.47
C GLY A 20 -5.41 -11.72 -43.26
N ARG A 21 -6.49 -10.96 -43.07
CA ARG A 21 -6.63 -9.98 -41.98
C ARG A 21 -7.41 -10.55 -40.81
N VAL A 22 -6.94 -10.25 -39.61
CA VAL A 22 -7.53 -10.69 -38.32
C VAL A 22 -7.76 -9.48 -37.42
N GLY A 23 -8.98 -9.30 -36.97
CA GLY A 23 -9.27 -8.31 -35.91
C GLY A 23 -8.65 -8.74 -34.57
N ILE A 24 -8.09 -7.79 -33.87
CA ILE A 24 -7.53 -7.99 -32.49
C ILE A 24 -8.66 -7.83 -31.49
N LEU A 25 -8.85 -8.83 -30.61
CA LEU A 25 -9.79 -8.72 -29.50
C LEU A 25 -9.26 -7.69 -28.49
N PRO A 26 -10.06 -6.69 -28.12
CA PRO A 26 -9.69 -5.78 -27.04
C PRO A 26 -9.44 -6.54 -25.73
N PRO A 27 -8.51 -6.09 -24.85
CA PRO A 27 -8.23 -6.75 -23.56
C PRO A 27 -9.46 -7.00 -22.71
N GLY A 28 -10.44 -6.09 -22.68
CA GLY A 28 -11.71 -6.27 -21.97
C GLY A 28 -12.59 -7.41 -22.48
N GLU A 29 -12.44 -7.84 -23.75
CA GLU A 29 -13.17 -8.97 -24.31
C GLU A 29 -12.44 -10.30 -24.12
N LEU A 30 -11.12 -10.30 -23.94
CA LEU A 30 -10.31 -11.51 -23.80
C LEU A 30 -10.76 -12.35 -22.61
N ALA A 31 -11.02 -11.72 -21.46
CA ALA A 31 -11.47 -12.39 -20.25
C ALA A 31 -12.83 -13.08 -20.40
N GLY A 32 -13.71 -12.54 -21.23
CA GLY A 32 -15.01 -13.14 -21.51
C GLY A 32 -14.99 -14.29 -22.52
N ARG A 33 -13.86 -14.51 -23.15
CA ARG A 33 -13.66 -15.52 -24.20
C ARG A 33 -12.47 -16.43 -23.91
N GLN A 34 -12.03 -16.51 -22.66
CA GLN A 34 -10.79 -17.19 -22.24
C GLN A 34 -10.67 -18.66 -22.70
N GLU A 35 -11.79 -19.33 -22.88
CA GLU A 35 -11.82 -20.73 -23.36
C GLU A 35 -11.57 -20.83 -24.85
N THR A 36 -11.63 -19.72 -25.58
CA THR A 36 -11.44 -19.75 -27.03
C THR A 36 -9.97 -19.68 -27.41
N ARG A 37 -9.55 -20.51 -28.35
CA ARG A 37 -8.18 -20.48 -28.87
C ARG A 37 -7.81 -19.10 -29.43
N ARG A 38 -8.76 -18.40 -30.05
CA ARG A 38 -8.55 -17.02 -30.52
C ARG A 38 -8.15 -16.07 -29.43
N ALA A 39 -8.86 -16.09 -28.27
CA ALA A 39 -8.55 -15.21 -27.15
C ALA A 39 -7.17 -15.51 -26.58
N GLN A 40 -6.83 -16.80 -26.40
CA GLN A 40 -5.54 -17.23 -25.90
C GLN A 40 -4.39 -16.84 -26.83
N GLU A 41 -4.53 -17.04 -28.14
CA GLU A 41 -3.52 -16.64 -29.13
C GLU A 41 -3.41 -15.11 -29.24
N THR A 42 -4.52 -14.37 -29.11
CA THR A 42 -4.50 -12.90 -29.08
C THR A 42 -3.75 -12.39 -27.84
N ALA A 43 -4.04 -12.91 -26.66
CA ALA A 43 -3.35 -12.53 -25.42
C ALA A 43 -1.86 -12.87 -25.48
N THR A 44 -1.52 -14.06 -25.98
CA THR A 44 -0.13 -14.48 -26.19
C THR A 44 0.60 -13.51 -27.13
N PHE A 45 0.01 -13.21 -28.28
CA PHE A 45 0.57 -12.27 -29.25
C PHE A 45 0.80 -10.88 -28.63
N LEU A 46 -0.18 -10.34 -27.90
CA LEU A 46 -0.05 -9.03 -27.24
C LEU A 46 1.05 -9.04 -26.19
N ALA A 47 1.14 -10.08 -25.36
CA ALA A 47 2.18 -10.20 -24.36
C ALA A 47 3.59 -10.34 -24.97
N GLU A 48 3.74 -11.11 -26.04
CA GLU A 48 5.00 -11.27 -26.76
C GLU A 48 5.43 -9.95 -27.45
N LYS A 49 4.48 -9.20 -28.02
CA LYS A 49 4.75 -7.86 -28.59
C LYS A 49 5.15 -6.86 -27.50
N GLN A 50 4.51 -6.88 -26.37
CA GLN A 50 4.87 -6.05 -25.23
C GLN A 50 6.28 -6.40 -24.72
N GLN A 51 6.61 -7.67 -24.56
CA GLN A 51 7.97 -8.09 -24.20
C GLN A 51 9.01 -7.67 -25.24
N GLN A 52 8.69 -7.83 -26.52
CA GLN A 52 9.58 -7.41 -27.59
C GLN A 52 9.86 -5.90 -27.50
N PHE A 53 8.80 -5.10 -27.36
CA PHE A 53 8.92 -3.64 -27.20
C PHE A 53 9.82 -3.28 -26.03
N PHE A 54 9.61 -3.89 -24.85
CA PHE A 54 10.43 -3.60 -23.67
C PHE A 54 11.92 -3.97 -23.89
N ARG A 55 12.20 -5.13 -24.50
CA ARG A 55 13.58 -5.55 -24.82
C ARG A 55 14.26 -4.57 -25.78
N GLU A 56 13.55 -4.15 -26.82
CA GLU A 56 14.06 -3.20 -27.81
C GLU A 56 14.31 -1.83 -27.16
N ALA A 57 13.37 -1.31 -26.40
CA ALA A 57 13.52 -0.04 -25.70
C ALA A 57 14.70 -0.07 -24.70
N ILE A 58 14.83 -1.14 -23.92
CA ILE A 58 15.96 -1.35 -23.00
C ILE A 58 17.28 -1.44 -23.78
N ALA A 59 17.30 -2.12 -24.94
CA ALA A 59 18.49 -2.21 -25.76
C ALA A 59 18.94 -0.84 -26.28
N VAL A 60 18.01 0.01 -26.74
CA VAL A 60 18.31 1.41 -27.13
C VAL A 60 18.91 2.19 -25.97
N LEU A 61 18.24 2.16 -24.79
CA LEU A 61 18.74 2.86 -23.59
C LEU A 61 20.16 2.39 -23.20
N ARG A 62 20.43 1.09 -23.23
CA ARG A 62 21.70 0.50 -22.81
C ARG A 62 22.81 0.69 -23.84
N LYS A 63 22.53 0.36 -25.12
CA LYS A 63 23.56 0.27 -26.18
C LYS A 63 23.77 1.58 -26.91
N GLU A 64 22.70 2.32 -27.21
CA GLU A 64 22.78 3.54 -27.99
C GLU A 64 22.98 4.77 -27.12
N LEU A 65 22.24 4.86 -25.98
CA LEU A 65 22.29 6.01 -25.08
C LEU A 65 23.24 5.80 -23.89
N GLY A 66 23.79 4.61 -23.72
CA GLY A 66 24.76 4.30 -22.64
C GLY A 66 24.21 4.39 -21.23
N TYR A 67 22.88 4.33 -21.05
CA TYR A 67 22.24 4.44 -19.73
C TYR A 67 22.66 3.29 -18.81
N LYS A 68 23.08 3.61 -17.57
CA LYS A 68 23.62 2.65 -16.58
C LYS A 68 22.68 2.42 -15.39
N GLY A 69 21.64 3.24 -15.22
CA GLY A 69 20.68 3.11 -14.11
C GLY A 69 19.76 1.89 -14.27
N LEU A 70 19.01 1.56 -13.24
CA LEU A 70 18.01 0.51 -13.28
C LEU A 70 16.79 0.94 -14.12
N ILE A 71 16.16 -0.03 -14.79
CA ILE A 71 15.02 0.19 -15.69
C ILE A 71 13.90 -0.73 -15.26
N TYR A 72 12.68 -0.22 -15.09
CA TYR A 72 11.45 -1.00 -15.06
C TYR A 72 10.69 -0.88 -16.37
N ALA A 73 9.87 -1.85 -16.69
CA ALA A 73 9.15 -1.88 -17.95
C ALA A 73 7.84 -1.10 -17.90
N SER A 74 6.95 -1.43 -16.97
CA SER A 74 5.67 -0.74 -16.79
C SER A 74 5.22 -0.82 -15.33
N ASN A 75 4.58 0.26 -14.87
CA ASN A 75 3.92 0.34 -13.56
C ASN A 75 2.38 0.25 -13.70
N TRP A 76 1.88 0.12 -14.92
CA TRP A 76 0.45 0.12 -15.18
C TRP A 76 -0.20 -1.24 -14.93
N ILE A 77 -1.52 -1.25 -14.77
CA ILE A 77 -2.34 -2.44 -14.59
C ILE A 77 -3.17 -2.65 -15.86
N THR A 78 -3.19 -3.89 -16.35
CA THR A 78 -4.03 -4.26 -17.50
C THR A 78 -5.52 -4.31 -17.13
N ALA A 79 -6.39 -4.24 -18.15
CA ALA A 79 -7.85 -4.14 -18.01
C ALA A 79 -8.48 -5.28 -17.18
N ASP A 80 -7.97 -6.52 -17.30
CA ASP A 80 -8.39 -7.65 -16.47
C ASP A 80 -7.20 -8.15 -15.64
N ALA A 81 -7.04 -7.59 -14.45
CA ALA A 81 -5.94 -7.95 -13.58
C ALA A 81 -6.00 -9.39 -13.05
N ARG A 82 -7.15 -10.05 -13.07
CA ARG A 82 -7.28 -11.45 -12.60
C ARG A 82 -6.74 -12.43 -13.63
N ARG A 83 -7.12 -12.26 -14.91
CA ARG A 83 -6.73 -13.18 -15.99
C ARG A 83 -5.48 -12.74 -16.73
N LEU A 84 -5.36 -11.44 -16.98
CA LEU A 84 -4.25 -10.87 -17.75
C LEU A 84 -3.14 -10.30 -16.89
N GLY A 85 -3.41 -9.95 -15.61
CA GLY A 85 -2.45 -9.26 -14.76
C GLY A 85 -1.14 -10.02 -14.56
N ALA A 86 -1.20 -11.34 -14.35
CA ALA A 86 0.01 -12.15 -14.22
C ALA A 86 0.77 -12.28 -15.54
N LEU A 87 0.08 -12.37 -16.69
CA LEU A 87 0.67 -12.38 -18.03
C LEU A 87 1.33 -11.03 -18.35
N ASP A 88 0.69 -9.91 -17.96
CA ASP A 88 1.26 -8.58 -18.05
C ASP A 88 2.54 -8.47 -17.19
N LYS A 89 2.48 -8.88 -15.92
CA LYS A 89 3.66 -8.88 -15.04
C LYS A 89 4.77 -9.81 -15.54
N TYR A 90 4.44 -10.94 -16.15
CA TYR A 90 5.43 -11.78 -16.83
C TYR A 90 6.16 -11.00 -17.94
N SER A 91 5.45 -10.22 -18.74
CA SER A 91 6.09 -9.39 -19.76
C SER A 91 7.04 -8.34 -19.19
N ASN A 92 6.75 -7.83 -18.00
CA ASN A 92 7.57 -6.83 -17.30
C ASN A 92 8.87 -7.41 -16.70
N THR A 93 8.97 -8.74 -16.50
CA THR A 93 10.17 -9.39 -15.98
C THR A 93 11.39 -9.31 -16.92
N THR A 94 11.25 -8.73 -18.08
CA THR A 94 12.37 -8.40 -18.98
C THR A 94 13.24 -7.25 -18.49
N ALA A 95 12.77 -6.47 -17.52
CA ALA A 95 13.44 -5.31 -16.96
C ALA A 95 14.24 -5.67 -15.68
N ASP A 96 14.94 -4.69 -15.09
CA ASP A 96 15.81 -4.91 -13.93
C ASP A 96 15.01 -5.05 -12.62
N PHE A 97 13.83 -4.43 -12.53
CA PHE A 97 12.96 -4.50 -11.36
C PHE A 97 11.49 -4.34 -11.74
N MET A 98 10.63 -4.71 -10.81
CA MET A 98 9.18 -4.59 -10.96
C MET A 98 8.67 -3.32 -10.32
N ASP A 99 7.66 -2.71 -10.94
CA ASP A 99 7.03 -1.52 -10.41
C ASP A 99 5.50 -1.59 -10.48
N ARG A 100 4.84 -0.80 -9.63
CA ARG A 100 3.39 -0.65 -9.63
C ARG A 100 2.96 0.64 -8.94
N HIS A 101 1.70 1.00 -9.13
CA HIS A 101 1.01 2.06 -8.39
C HIS A 101 -0.04 1.47 -7.45
N GLY A 102 -0.38 2.20 -6.40
CA GLY A 102 -1.43 1.81 -5.49
C GLY A 102 -1.92 2.94 -4.59
N TYR A 103 -3.24 3.06 -4.48
CA TYR A 103 -3.89 4.08 -3.66
C TYR A 103 -4.94 3.45 -2.77
N PHE A 104 -4.98 3.86 -1.51
CA PHE A 104 -6.12 3.59 -0.66
C PHE A 104 -7.10 4.77 -0.76
N SER A 105 -8.23 4.52 -1.42
CA SER A 105 -9.28 5.50 -1.62
C SER A 105 -10.63 4.83 -1.34
N PRO A 106 -11.22 5.04 -0.17
CA PRO A 106 -12.61 4.66 0.06
C PRO A 106 -13.54 5.28 -0.96
N PRO A 107 -14.82 4.84 -1.05
CA PRO A 107 -15.77 5.37 -2.01
C PRO A 107 -15.75 6.90 -2.04
N HIS A 108 -15.54 7.47 -3.21
CA HIS A 108 -15.57 8.91 -3.49
C HIS A 108 -16.15 9.10 -4.88
N GLU A 109 -17.31 9.72 -4.95
CA GLU A 109 -18.13 9.85 -6.16
C GLU A 109 -18.35 11.33 -6.51
N GLY A 110 -18.20 11.66 -7.77
CA GLY A 110 -18.34 13.00 -8.36
C GLY A 110 -17.72 13.00 -9.75
N GLU A 111 -17.94 14.03 -10.52
CA GLU A 111 -17.46 14.12 -11.90
C GLU A 111 -15.92 14.01 -11.99
N THR A 112 -15.22 14.64 -11.05
CA THR A 112 -13.74 14.66 -10.99
C THR A 112 -13.19 13.87 -9.81
N ALA A 113 -14.01 13.09 -9.08
CA ALA A 113 -13.65 12.42 -7.82
C ALA A 113 -12.47 11.46 -7.94
N SER A 114 -12.16 10.94 -9.13
CA SER A 114 -11.00 10.08 -9.37
C SER A 114 -9.65 10.81 -9.20
N TYR A 115 -9.60 12.12 -9.43
CA TYR A 115 -8.35 12.90 -9.38
C TYR A 115 -8.45 14.24 -8.63
N ALA A 116 -9.64 14.71 -8.28
CA ALA A 116 -9.86 16.00 -7.61
C ALA A 116 -10.86 15.90 -6.46
N LEU A 117 -11.02 17.00 -5.71
CA LEU A 117 -12.07 17.22 -4.72
C LEU A 117 -12.96 18.33 -5.20
N SER A 118 -14.27 18.12 -5.17
CA SER A 118 -15.25 19.14 -5.56
C SER A 118 -16.36 19.25 -4.51
N SER A 119 -16.90 20.47 -4.32
CA SER A 119 -18.15 20.64 -3.57
C SER A 119 -19.26 19.89 -4.29
N GLY A 120 -20.09 19.17 -3.56
CA GLY A 120 -21.11 18.28 -4.10
C GLY A 120 -20.68 16.82 -4.19
N ASP A 121 -19.36 16.52 -4.22
CA ASP A 121 -18.89 15.14 -4.19
C ASP A 121 -19.38 14.41 -2.94
N THR A 122 -19.64 13.11 -3.08
CA THR A 122 -19.99 12.24 -1.95
C THR A 122 -18.87 11.24 -1.67
N TYR A 123 -18.67 10.90 -0.39
CA TYR A 123 -17.65 9.97 0.03
C TYR A 123 -17.98 9.25 1.34
N GLU A 124 -17.21 8.24 1.66
CA GLU A 124 -17.23 7.57 2.96
C GLU A 124 -15.84 7.60 3.60
N ASP A 125 -15.80 7.87 4.91
CA ASP A 125 -14.57 7.67 5.69
C ASP A 125 -14.39 6.19 6.01
N ARG A 126 -13.23 5.62 5.68
CA ARG A 126 -12.90 4.24 5.99
C ARG A 126 -11.44 4.11 6.40
N SER A 127 -11.19 3.50 7.54
CA SER A 127 -9.83 3.17 7.96
C SER A 127 -9.33 1.93 7.21
N ALA A 128 -8.09 1.99 6.75
CA ALA A 128 -7.39 0.83 6.21
C ALA A 128 -7.18 -0.27 7.25
N LEU A 129 -7.20 0.08 8.53
CA LEU A 129 -6.94 -0.83 9.63
C LEU A 129 -8.15 -1.68 10.05
N LEU A 130 -9.36 -1.26 9.67
CA LEU A 130 -10.61 -1.96 10.01
C LEU A 130 -11.15 -2.69 8.78
N PHE A 131 -11.31 -3.99 8.89
CA PHE A 131 -12.06 -4.79 7.93
C PHE A 131 -12.92 -5.82 8.68
N GLN A 132 -14.02 -6.23 8.05
CA GLN A 132 -14.95 -7.14 8.71
C GLN A 132 -14.54 -8.58 8.43
N SER A 133 -14.27 -9.35 9.49
CA SER A 133 -13.87 -10.75 9.39
C SER A 133 -15.04 -11.74 9.42
N SER A 134 -16.26 -11.26 9.65
CA SER A 134 -17.47 -12.11 9.69
C SER A 134 -17.93 -12.54 8.29
N ASP A 135 -17.49 -11.84 7.24
CA ASP A 135 -17.71 -12.22 5.86
C ASP A 135 -16.40 -12.68 5.23
N PRO A 136 -16.19 -13.98 4.98
CA PRO A 136 -14.99 -14.48 4.31
C PRO A 136 -14.72 -13.82 2.95
N LYS A 137 -15.76 -13.33 2.26
CA LYS A 137 -15.59 -12.59 0.99
C LYS A 137 -14.96 -11.24 1.21
N GLN A 138 -15.26 -10.54 2.32
CA GLN A 138 -14.65 -9.24 2.63
C GLN A 138 -13.20 -9.38 3.06
N GLU A 139 -12.80 -10.46 3.72
CA GLU A 139 -11.38 -10.72 3.97
C GLU A 139 -10.59 -10.95 2.68
N TYR A 140 -11.18 -11.62 1.70
CA TYR A 140 -10.58 -11.80 0.37
C TYR A 140 -10.55 -10.50 -0.44
N ASP A 141 -11.40 -9.54 -0.12
CA ASP A 141 -11.41 -8.21 -0.73
C ASP A 141 -10.50 -7.21 0.02
N PHE A 142 -9.86 -7.63 1.13
CA PHE A 142 -8.82 -6.84 1.79
C PHE A 142 -7.62 -6.68 0.86
N ASN A 143 -7.50 -5.50 0.31
CA ASN A 143 -6.47 -5.18 -0.65
C ASN A 143 -5.94 -3.76 -0.40
N LEU A 144 -4.73 -3.69 0.14
CA LEU A 144 -4.08 -2.41 0.43
C LEU A 144 -2.90 -2.16 -0.52
N PRO A 145 -2.62 -0.90 -0.84
CA PRO A 145 -1.47 -0.53 -1.67
C PRO A 145 -0.14 -1.07 -1.20
N ILE A 146 0.01 -1.32 0.10
CA ILE A 146 1.24 -1.88 0.70
C ILE A 146 1.42 -3.39 0.48
N LEU A 147 0.41 -4.12 -0.04
CA LEU A 147 0.53 -5.57 -0.30
C LEU A 147 1.37 -5.76 -1.56
N ASP A 148 2.57 -6.28 -1.42
CA ASP A 148 3.55 -6.37 -2.50
C ASP A 148 3.95 -7.82 -2.82
N ILE A 149 3.86 -8.18 -4.10
CA ILE A 149 4.29 -9.50 -4.59
C ILE A 149 5.68 -9.37 -5.19
N ARG A 150 6.58 -10.26 -4.78
CA ARG A 150 7.90 -10.36 -5.35
C ARG A 150 7.88 -11.31 -6.56
N TYR A 151 7.99 -10.76 -7.77
CA TYR A 151 7.97 -11.52 -9.02
C TYR A 151 9.38 -11.97 -9.40
N ASN A 152 9.57 -13.28 -9.62
CA ASN A 152 10.84 -13.90 -10.03
C ASN A 152 12.06 -13.50 -9.17
N GLY A 153 11.86 -13.08 -7.92
CA GLY A 153 12.93 -12.59 -7.06
C GLY A 153 13.51 -11.22 -7.45
N LEU A 154 12.91 -10.53 -8.44
CA LEU A 154 13.32 -9.18 -8.83
C LEU A 154 13.02 -8.18 -7.71
N PRO A 155 13.80 -7.08 -7.60
CA PRO A 155 13.43 -5.95 -6.75
C PRO A 155 12.03 -5.43 -7.09
N SER A 156 11.34 -4.86 -6.08
CA SER A 156 9.99 -4.33 -6.25
C SER A 156 9.88 -2.92 -5.69
N THR A 157 9.26 -2.02 -6.47
CA THR A 157 8.95 -0.66 -6.04
C THR A 157 7.47 -0.35 -6.19
N ILE A 158 7.01 0.65 -5.43
CA ILE A 158 5.68 1.22 -5.57
C ILE A 158 5.89 2.71 -5.82
N THR A 159 5.96 3.12 -7.11
CA THR A 159 6.36 4.47 -7.49
C THR A 159 5.25 5.51 -7.43
N GLU A 160 4.02 5.09 -7.18
CA GLU A 160 2.94 5.97 -6.74
C GLU A 160 2.15 5.29 -5.62
N ILE A 161 2.19 5.86 -4.43
CA ILE A 161 1.42 5.37 -3.30
C ILE A 161 0.89 6.50 -2.44
N ASN A 162 -0.39 6.43 -2.05
CA ASN A 162 -1.01 7.38 -1.12
C ASN A 162 -2.30 6.82 -0.50
N TRP A 163 -2.69 7.37 0.66
CA TRP A 163 -4.06 7.35 1.18
C TRP A 163 -4.74 8.64 0.75
N ALA A 164 -5.65 8.54 -0.23
CA ALA A 164 -6.22 9.70 -0.90
C ALA A 164 -7.27 10.44 -0.03
N MET A 165 -7.33 11.77 -0.18
CA MET A 165 -8.46 12.56 0.29
C MET A 165 -9.75 12.17 -0.48
N PRO A 166 -10.96 12.38 0.07
CA PRO A 166 -11.28 13.10 1.30
C PRO A 166 -11.28 12.24 2.58
N ASN A 167 -10.85 10.98 2.51
CA ASN A 167 -10.77 10.10 3.67
C ASN A 167 -9.96 10.74 4.82
N ARG A 168 -10.53 10.82 6.02
CA ARG A 168 -9.84 11.40 7.18
C ARG A 168 -8.78 10.47 7.79
N PHE A 169 -8.90 9.15 7.60
CA PHE A 169 -8.00 8.14 8.15
C PHE A 169 -6.78 7.96 7.25
N ARG A 170 -5.80 8.84 7.40
CA ARG A 170 -4.56 8.85 6.60
C ARG A 170 -3.29 8.76 7.44
N ALA A 171 -3.39 8.98 8.76
CA ALA A 171 -2.23 9.06 9.65
C ALA A 171 -1.47 7.72 9.82
N ASP A 172 -2.10 6.60 9.51
CA ASP A 172 -1.49 5.27 9.54
C ASP A 172 -0.59 4.99 8.33
N PHE A 173 -0.84 5.63 7.19
CA PHE A 173 -0.18 5.32 5.92
C PHE A 173 1.35 5.34 5.98
N PRO A 174 2.05 6.39 6.45
CA PRO A 174 3.51 6.41 6.43
C PRO A 174 4.14 5.31 7.30
N VAL A 175 3.52 4.98 8.44
CA VAL A 175 3.98 3.89 9.31
C VAL A 175 3.73 2.53 8.66
N LEU A 176 2.56 2.30 8.06
CA LEU A 176 2.25 1.06 7.36
C LEU A 176 3.18 0.84 6.17
N ALA A 177 3.40 1.87 5.33
CA ALA A 177 4.31 1.78 4.19
C ALA A 177 5.73 1.41 4.64
N ALA A 178 6.26 2.07 5.67
CA ALA A 178 7.60 1.80 6.16
C ALA A 178 7.73 0.42 6.79
N THR A 179 6.80 0.02 7.66
CA THR A 179 6.91 -1.23 8.44
C THR A 179 6.58 -2.47 7.62
N TYR A 180 5.46 -2.44 6.88
CA TYR A 180 5.07 -3.56 6.03
C TYR A 180 5.90 -3.64 4.75
N GLY A 181 6.44 -2.51 4.27
CA GLY A 181 7.42 -2.52 3.20
C GLY A 181 8.68 -3.29 3.58
N LEU A 182 9.25 -3.05 4.77
CA LEU A 182 10.38 -3.83 5.27
C LEU A 182 10.02 -5.31 5.47
N LEU A 183 8.85 -5.60 6.05
CA LEU A 183 8.39 -6.98 6.25
C LEU A 183 8.32 -7.77 4.94
N GLN A 184 7.78 -7.14 3.88
CA GLN A 184 7.56 -7.78 2.59
C GLN A 184 8.77 -7.71 1.67
N GLY A 185 9.76 -6.86 2.00
CA GLY A 185 10.96 -6.66 1.21
C GLY A 185 10.72 -5.81 -0.04
N SER A 186 9.79 -4.84 0.04
CA SER A 186 9.65 -3.81 -0.98
C SER A 186 10.88 -2.91 -0.97
N ASP A 187 11.45 -2.64 -2.13
CA ASP A 187 12.75 -1.94 -2.25
C ASP A 187 12.62 -0.41 -2.29
N GLY A 188 11.41 0.11 -2.57
CA GLY A 188 11.17 1.55 -2.58
C GLY A 188 9.71 1.96 -2.67
N PHE A 189 9.41 3.10 -2.03
CA PHE A 189 8.11 3.77 -2.09
C PHE A 189 8.28 5.21 -2.53
N PHE A 190 7.43 5.67 -3.45
CA PHE A 190 7.36 7.07 -3.86
C PHE A 190 5.97 7.58 -3.54
N PHE A 191 5.88 8.47 -2.57
CA PHE A 191 4.62 9.05 -2.17
C PHE A 191 4.12 10.03 -3.24
N PHE A 192 2.91 9.85 -3.70
CA PHE A 192 2.31 10.66 -4.74
C PHE A 192 1.24 11.59 -4.17
N VAL A 193 1.30 12.93 -4.28
CA VAL A 193 2.27 13.69 -5.01
C VAL A 193 2.56 15.03 -4.30
N THR A 194 3.76 15.57 -4.49
CA THR A 194 4.09 16.95 -4.19
C THR A 194 3.93 17.80 -5.45
N ASN A 195 3.06 18.80 -5.41
CA ASN A 195 2.85 19.71 -6.55
C ASN A 195 3.77 20.93 -6.50
N ARG A 196 4.49 21.12 -5.40
CA ARG A 196 5.38 22.27 -5.16
C ARG A 196 6.49 21.93 -4.18
N HIS A 197 7.47 22.82 -4.07
CA HIS A 197 8.62 22.69 -3.15
C HIS A 197 8.34 23.16 -1.71
N ALA A 198 7.07 23.36 -1.34
CA ALA A 198 6.63 23.80 -0.02
C ALA A 198 5.41 22.99 0.42
N TRP A 199 5.00 23.17 1.68
CA TRP A 199 3.74 22.62 2.17
C TRP A 199 2.57 23.04 1.30
N GLU A 200 1.61 22.13 1.09
CA GLU A 200 0.38 22.47 0.41
C GLU A 200 -0.39 23.49 1.22
N PRO A 201 -0.90 24.59 0.63
CA PRO A 201 -1.76 25.52 1.35
C PRO A 201 -3.13 24.91 1.63
N VAL A 202 -3.62 24.05 0.73
CA VAL A 202 -4.91 23.37 0.77
C VAL A 202 -4.74 21.93 0.30
N LEU A 203 -5.34 20.99 1.00
CA LEU A 203 -5.31 19.58 0.63
C LEU A 203 -6.12 19.34 -0.64
N GLY A 204 -5.50 18.79 -1.65
CA GLY A 204 -6.12 18.17 -2.81
C GLY A 204 -6.19 16.66 -2.68
N LYS A 205 -6.73 15.97 -3.70
CA LYS A 205 -6.97 14.51 -3.70
C LYS A 205 -5.75 13.70 -3.31
N PHE A 206 -4.59 14.02 -3.86
CA PHE A 206 -3.34 13.27 -3.69
C PHE A 206 -2.25 14.04 -2.95
N ALA A 207 -2.58 15.19 -2.35
CA ALA A 207 -1.59 16.01 -1.65
C ALA A 207 -0.87 15.23 -0.55
N ILE A 208 0.47 15.19 -0.60
CA ILE A 208 1.32 14.58 0.43
C ILE A 208 2.17 15.60 1.18
N ALA A 209 2.43 16.80 0.62
CA ALA A 209 3.14 17.86 1.30
C ALA A 209 2.27 18.50 2.41
N SER A 210 1.89 17.68 3.36
CA SER A 210 0.94 17.96 4.45
C SER A 210 1.44 17.37 5.77
N PRO A 211 0.98 17.87 6.90
CA PRO A 211 1.36 17.37 8.22
C PRO A 211 1.20 15.86 8.36
N THR A 212 0.04 15.31 8.00
CA THR A 212 -0.28 13.90 8.23
C THR A 212 0.57 12.95 7.38
N ILE A 213 1.04 13.36 6.22
CA ILE A 213 1.87 12.50 5.36
C ILE A 213 3.36 12.85 5.50
N LEU A 214 3.83 13.95 4.90
CA LEU A 214 5.25 14.31 4.98
C LEU A 214 5.72 14.71 6.38
N GLY A 215 4.81 15.18 7.24
CA GLY A 215 5.13 15.42 8.65
C GLY A 215 5.53 14.15 9.41
N GLN A 216 5.20 12.97 8.90
CA GLN A 216 5.67 11.70 9.48
C GLN A 216 6.93 11.13 8.82
N PHE A 217 7.43 11.77 7.78
CA PHE A 217 8.58 11.29 7.03
C PHE A 217 9.87 11.13 7.87
N PRO A 218 10.20 12.01 8.83
CA PRO A 218 11.45 11.89 9.58
C PRO A 218 11.64 10.54 10.27
N ALA A 219 10.68 10.08 11.08
CA ALA A 219 10.80 8.80 11.77
C ALA A 219 10.56 7.60 10.84
N THR A 220 9.59 7.69 9.92
CA THR A 220 9.25 6.57 9.03
C THR A 220 10.31 6.32 7.96
N ALA A 221 10.88 7.37 7.38
CA ALA A 221 11.99 7.23 6.43
C ALA A 221 13.26 6.73 7.12
N TRP A 222 13.55 7.19 8.35
CA TRP A 222 14.66 6.67 9.16
C TRP A 222 14.49 5.19 9.42
N LEU A 223 13.31 4.78 9.92
CA LEU A 223 12.97 3.38 10.18
C LEU A 223 13.18 2.53 8.93
N TYR A 224 12.66 2.96 7.78
CA TYR A 224 12.73 2.21 6.53
C TYR A 224 14.16 2.14 5.99
N ARG A 225 14.86 3.27 5.89
CA ARG A 225 16.22 3.33 5.31
C ARG A 225 17.27 2.63 6.18
N LYS A 226 17.10 2.64 7.50
CA LYS A 226 17.99 1.93 8.45
C LYS A 226 17.63 0.46 8.62
N GLY A 227 16.48 0.03 8.10
CA GLY A 227 16.03 -1.34 8.26
C GLY A 227 15.79 -1.70 9.74
N LEU A 228 15.09 -0.81 10.49
CA LEU A 228 14.91 -1.01 11.94
C LEU A 228 13.94 -2.16 12.28
N LEU A 229 13.27 -2.75 11.28
CA LEU A 229 12.52 -4.00 11.39
C LEU A 229 13.19 -5.09 10.58
N GLN A 230 13.07 -6.30 11.06
CA GLN A 230 13.54 -7.48 10.32
C GLN A 230 12.63 -7.79 9.14
N PRO A 231 13.18 -8.18 7.98
CA PRO A 231 12.39 -8.67 6.86
C PRO A 231 11.66 -9.96 7.25
N GLY A 232 10.42 -10.09 6.79
CA GLY A 232 9.63 -11.30 6.97
C GLY A 232 10.22 -12.48 6.22
N ARG A 233 9.92 -13.70 6.68
CA ARG A 233 10.22 -14.91 5.91
C ARG A 233 9.26 -15.07 4.73
N ASP A 234 9.62 -15.93 3.78
CA ASP A 234 8.72 -16.34 2.70
C ASP A 234 7.56 -17.16 3.27
N VAL A 235 6.34 -16.67 3.14
CA VAL A 235 5.14 -17.33 3.66
C VAL A 235 4.29 -17.96 2.56
N VAL A 236 4.34 -17.39 1.37
CA VAL A 236 3.69 -17.91 0.17
C VAL A 236 4.68 -17.87 -0.99
N ASP A 237 4.73 -18.95 -1.75
CA ASP A 237 5.58 -19.11 -2.92
C ASP A 237 4.73 -19.73 -4.03
N VAL A 238 4.22 -18.88 -4.93
CA VAL A 238 3.35 -19.29 -6.03
C VAL A 238 4.20 -19.60 -7.26
N SER A 239 4.00 -20.77 -7.82
CA SER A 239 4.60 -21.20 -9.08
C SER A 239 3.55 -21.20 -10.18
N VAL A 240 3.79 -20.46 -11.25
CA VAL A 240 2.86 -20.29 -12.36
C VAL A 240 3.51 -20.75 -13.65
N GLY A 241 2.83 -21.64 -14.38
CA GLY A 241 3.24 -22.07 -15.71
C GLY A 241 3.01 -20.95 -16.75
N ILE A 242 4.03 -20.69 -17.58
CA ILE A 242 3.90 -19.71 -18.68
C ILE A 242 2.79 -20.14 -19.64
N ASP A 243 2.64 -21.44 -19.89
CA ASP A 243 1.56 -21.96 -20.72
C ASP A 243 0.18 -21.76 -20.09
N ASP A 244 0.08 -21.77 -18.75
CA ASP A 244 -1.18 -21.47 -18.04
C ASP A 244 -1.56 -19.99 -18.20
N LEU A 245 -0.58 -19.09 -18.18
CA LEU A 245 -0.80 -17.68 -18.46
C LEU A 245 -1.27 -17.44 -19.90
N LYS A 246 -0.62 -18.08 -20.87
CA LYS A 246 -0.98 -18.01 -22.29
C LYS A 246 -2.36 -18.61 -22.56
N ALA A 247 -2.77 -19.61 -21.79
CA ALA A 247 -4.10 -20.19 -21.81
C ALA A 247 -5.15 -19.38 -21.05
N LEU A 248 -4.83 -18.17 -20.56
CA LEU A 248 -5.69 -17.27 -19.80
C LEU A 248 -6.28 -17.89 -18.52
N ARG A 249 -5.59 -18.86 -17.92
CA ARG A 249 -6.00 -19.45 -16.64
C ARG A 249 -5.73 -18.53 -15.45
N GLY A 250 -4.97 -17.44 -15.65
CA GLY A 250 -4.62 -16.49 -14.61
C GLY A 250 -3.61 -17.04 -13.60
N ALA A 251 -3.43 -16.32 -12.52
CA ALA A 251 -2.59 -16.72 -11.40
C ALA A 251 -3.21 -16.32 -10.07
N ALA A 252 -2.80 -16.98 -8.99
CA ALA A 252 -3.22 -16.64 -7.63
C ALA A 252 -2.58 -15.31 -7.19
N VAL A 253 -3.16 -14.20 -7.59
CA VAL A 253 -2.73 -12.84 -7.22
C VAL A 253 -3.82 -12.16 -6.39
N PRO A 254 -3.48 -11.21 -5.51
CA PRO A 254 -4.49 -10.40 -4.85
C PRO A 254 -5.26 -9.59 -5.88
N ALA A 255 -6.52 -9.30 -5.57
CA ALA A 255 -7.35 -8.46 -6.42
C ALA A 255 -6.67 -7.09 -6.62
N PRO A 256 -6.82 -6.46 -7.80
CA PRO A 256 -6.20 -5.18 -8.09
C PRO A 256 -6.71 -4.08 -7.15
N GLN A 257 -5.83 -3.14 -6.89
CA GLN A 257 -6.08 -2.04 -5.98
C GLN A 257 -6.88 -0.91 -6.66
N ASN A 258 -7.41 -0.01 -5.85
CA ASN A 258 -8.44 1.00 -6.19
C ASN A 258 -8.18 1.93 -7.40
N LEU A 259 -7.02 1.91 -8.03
CA LEU A 259 -6.84 2.55 -9.35
C LEU A 259 -7.79 1.99 -10.42
N ASP A 260 -8.37 0.84 -10.16
CA ASP A 260 -9.33 0.22 -11.07
C ASP A 260 -10.64 1.00 -11.22
N GLN A 261 -10.94 1.93 -10.32
CA GLN A 261 -12.06 2.86 -10.55
C GLN A 261 -11.84 3.74 -11.78
N LEU A 262 -10.59 4.12 -12.08
CA LEU A 262 -10.24 4.79 -13.33
C LEU A 262 -10.44 3.88 -14.55
N ARG A 263 -10.42 2.57 -14.33
CA ARG A 263 -10.52 1.53 -15.36
C ARG A 263 -11.82 0.72 -15.32
N ALA A 264 -12.72 1.00 -14.39
CA ALA A 264 -14.04 0.37 -14.36
C ALA A 264 -14.78 0.52 -15.71
N LYS A 265 -14.44 1.57 -16.47
CA LYS A 265 -14.95 1.80 -17.83
C LYS A 265 -14.38 0.82 -18.88
N ASP A 266 -13.21 0.22 -18.60
CA ASP A 266 -12.54 -0.72 -19.51
C ASP A 266 -13.02 -2.16 -19.28
N ILE A 267 -13.69 -2.43 -18.17
CA ILE A 267 -14.24 -3.75 -17.81
C ILE A 267 -15.74 -3.75 -18.11
N PRO A 268 -16.24 -4.69 -18.93
CA PRO A 268 -17.66 -4.79 -19.21
C PRO A 268 -18.51 -4.90 -17.92
N PRO A 269 -19.67 -4.23 -17.84
CA PRO A 269 -20.54 -4.30 -16.68
C PRO A 269 -20.90 -5.75 -16.30
N GLY A 270 -20.89 -6.06 -15.00
CA GLY A 270 -21.28 -7.37 -14.45
C GLY A 270 -20.18 -8.44 -14.42
N ARG A 271 -18.95 -8.16 -14.91
CA ARG A 271 -17.86 -9.14 -14.92
C ARG A 271 -16.83 -8.97 -13.79
N ALA A 272 -16.82 -7.85 -13.11
CA ALA A 272 -15.85 -7.57 -12.04
C ALA A 272 -15.94 -8.51 -10.82
N ASN A 273 -17.07 -9.18 -10.61
CA ASN A 273 -17.36 -9.99 -9.40
C ASN A 273 -17.73 -11.45 -9.69
N GLN A 274 -17.48 -11.96 -10.91
CA GLN A 274 -17.74 -13.37 -11.19
C GLN A 274 -16.67 -14.26 -10.56
N ASP A 275 -17.08 -15.37 -9.97
CA ASP A 275 -16.18 -16.43 -9.55
C ASP A 275 -15.48 -17.00 -10.80
N ASP A 276 -14.19 -16.75 -10.89
CA ASP A 276 -13.35 -17.11 -12.02
C ASP A 276 -12.62 -18.45 -11.83
N GLY A 277 -12.88 -19.15 -10.70
CA GLY A 277 -12.20 -20.39 -10.33
C GLY A 277 -10.71 -20.22 -10.01
N ILE A 278 -10.17 -19.00 -10.00
CA ILE A 278 -8.76 -18.73 -9.71
C ILE A 278 -8.54 -18.80 -8.20
N ARG A 279 -7.67 -19.71 -7.77
CA ARG A 279 -7.25 -19.78 -6.36
C ARG A 279 -6.50 -18.51 -5.98
N ARG A 280 -7.01 -17.78 -5.00
CA ARG A 280 -6.42 -16.52 -4.52
C ARG A 280 -5.45 -16.77 -3.37
N ILE A 281 -4.41 -15.94 -3.29
CA ILE A 281 -3.58 -15.82 -2.09
C ILE A 281 -4.44 -15.14 -1.01
N ASP A 282 -4.41 -15.70 0.21
CA ASP A 282 -5.01 -15.04 1.37
C ASP A 282 -4.33 -13.66 1.55
N PRO A 283 -5.05 -12.55 1.44
CA PRO A 283 -4.44 -11.22 1.54
C PRO A 283 -3.81 -10.95 2.90
N LEU A 284 -4.25 -11.63 3.97
CA LEU A 284 -3.62 -11.51 5.28
C LEU A 284 -2.22 -12.14 5.33
N ALA A 285 -1.85 -12.99 4.38
CA ALA A 285 -0.49 -13.53 4.26
C ALA A 285 0.55 -12.41 4.11
N PHE A 286 0.21 -11.32 3.43
CA PHE A 286 1.11 -10.17 3.28
C PHE A 286 1.42 -9.46 4.60
N LEU A 287 0.54 -9.57 5.59
CA LEU A 287 0.76 -9.03 6.93
C LEU A 287 1.63 -9.96 7.78
N VAL A 288 1.82 -11.21 7.35
CA VAL A 288 2.65 -12.20 8.03
C VAL A 288 4.09 -12.16 7.52
N GLY A 289 4.29 -12.06 6.19
CA GLY A 289 5.63 -12.10 5.60
C GLY A 289 5.63 -11.88 4.09
N ARG A 290 6.67 -12.39 3.42
CA ARG A 290 6.84 -12.19 1.98
C ARG A 290 6.00 -13.16 1.16
N VAL A 291 5.44 -12.64 0.08
CA VAL A 291 4.69 -13.39 -0.93
C VAL A 291 5.48 -13.33 -2.25
N ASN A 292 5.86 -14.48 -2.75
CA ASN A 292 6.62 -14.62 -3.99
C ASN A 292 5.74 -15.25 -5.08
N LEU A 293 5.96 -14.84 -6.33
CA LEU A 293 5.37 -15.45 -7.49
C LEU A 293 6.46 -15.68 -8.55
N ARG A 294 6.59 -16.91 -9.04
CA ARG A 294 7.57 -17.28 -10.05
C ARG A 294 6.90 -17.77 -11.32
N PHE A 295 7.33 -17.25 -12.44
CA PHE A 295 6.94 -17.68 -13.77
C PHE A 295 7.94 -18.73 -14.27
N LEU A 296 7.47 -19.92 -14.59
CA LEU A 296 8.29 -21.07 -14.96
C LEU A 296 7.73 -21.78 -16.18
N ASP A 297 8.61 -22.29 -17.06
CA ASP A 297 8.20 -23.14 -18.19
C ASP A 297 7.53 -24.42 -17.70
N LYS A 298 8.06 -24.99 -16.62
CA LYS A 298 7.48 -26.15 -15.91
C LYS A 298 7.19 -25.75 -14.47
N PRO A 299 5.91 -25.48 -14.12
CA PRO A 299 5.55 -25.04 -12.79
C PRO A 299 5.83 -26.15 -11.76
N ALA A 300 6.41 -25.77 -10.63
CA ALA A 300 6.50 -26.60 -9.44
C ALA A 300 5.21 -26.46 -8.60
N ALA A 301 5.05 -27.26 -7.57
CA ALA A 301 3.96 -27.09 -6.63
C ALA A 301 4.11 -25.77 -5.88
N SER A 302 3.07 -24.95 -5.85
CA SER A 302 3.01 -23.76 -5.01
C SER A 302 3.02 -24.14 -3.52
N ARG A 303 3.69 -23.36 -2.68
CA ARG A 303 3.84 -23.61 -1.25
C ARG A 303 3.30 -22.44 -0.44
N GLN A 304 2.64 -22.76 0.66
CA GLN A 304 2.22 -21.84 1.68
C GLN A 304 2.48 -22.46 3.04
N ILE A 305 3.04 -21.67 3.96
CA ILE A 305 3.18 -22.12 5.35
C ILE A 305 1.84 -22.18 6.05
N ASP A 306 1.79 -22.81 7.22
CA ASP A 306 0.61 -22.73 8.08
C ASP A 306 0.45 -21.32 8.64
N LEU A 307 -0.50 -20.56 8.08
CA LEU A 307 -0.81 -19.19 8.47
C LEU A 307 -1.63 -19.12 9.77
N SER A 308 -2.25 -20.20 10.24
CA SER A 308 -3.06 -20.21 11.46
C SER A 308 -2.27 -19.85 12.72
N ARG A 309 -0.95 -20.02 12.68
CA ARG A 309 -0.03 -19.62 13.76
C ARG A 309 0.16 -18.10 13.88
N PHE A 310 -0.24 -17.34 12.86
CA PHE A 310 -0.04 -15.88 12.76
C PHE A 310 -1.34 -15.13 12.64
N ILE A 311 -2.37 -15.76 12.10
CA ILE A 311 -3.69 -15.17 11.84
C ILE A 311 -4.69 -15.80 12.79
N ASP A 312 -5.13 -15.04 13.76
CA ASP A 312 -6.25 -15.42 14.64
C ASP A 312 -7.52 -14.69 14.20
N ARG A 313 -8.39 -15.42 13.49
CA ARG A 313 -9.64 -14.88 12.97
C ARG A 313 -10.71 -14.69 14.06
N LYS A 314 -10.55 -15.35 15.20
CA LYS A 314 -11.46 -15.22 16.34
C LYS A 314 -11.22 -13.91 17.07
N THR A 315 -9.97 -13.61 17.40
CA THR A 315 -9.56 -12.35 18.02
C THR A 315 -9.36 -11.23 17.02
N LYS A 316 -9.38 -11.55 15.71
CA LYS A 316 -9.17 -10.63 14.59
C LYS A 316 -7.78 -9.96 14.63
N THR A 317 -6.76 -10.77 14.82
CA THR A 317 -5.38 -10.30 14.89
C THR A 317 -4.48 -11.03 13.88
N VAL A 318 -3.50 -10.30 13.36
CA VAL A 318 -2.44 -10.85 12.51
C VAL A 318 -1.09 -10.43 13.08
N ARG A 319 -0.26 -11.42 13.37
CA ARG A 319 1.12 -11.22 13.82
C ARG A 319 2.09 -11.48 12.67
N SER A 320 3.06 -10.61 12.47
CA SER A 320 4.12 -10.85 11.50
C SER A 320 4.98 -12.07 11.87
N SER A 321 5.61 -12.69 10.88
CA SER A 321 6.53 -13.83 11.09
C SER A 321 7.78 -13.47 11.90
N THR A 322 8.11 -12.17 12.00
CA THR A 322 9.18 -11.64 12.83
C THR A 322 8.73 -11.39 14.28
N GLY A 323 7.42 -11.39 14.56
CA GLY A 323 6.84 -11.01 15.84
C GLY A 323 6.89 -9.51 16.13
N GLN A 324 7.42 -8.69 15.22
CA GLN A 324 7.63 -7.26 15.44
C GLN A 324 6.42 -6.40 15.09
N LEU A 325 5.45 -6.93 14.33
CA LEU A 325 4.21 -6.25 13.97
C LEU A 325 3.02 -7.07 14.44
N LEU A 326 2.04 -6.39 15.00
CA LEU A 326 0.73 -6.95 15.34
C LEU A 326 -0.35 -6.02 14.79
N TRP A 327 -1.21 -6.55 13.95
CA TRP A 327 -2.40 -5.86 13.43
C TRP A 327 -3.64 -6.41 14.10
N ASP A 328 -4.30 -5.59 14.89
CA ASP A 328 -5.63 -5.86 15.46
C ASP A 328 -6.68 -5.17 14.58
N TYR A 329 -7.29 -5.95 13.68
CA TYR A 329 -8.28 -5.41 12.76
C TYR A 329 -9.70 -5.36 13.33
N ASN A 330 -9.89 -5.78 14.58
CA ASN A 330 -11.09 -5.53 15.35
C ASN A 330 -11.07 -4.13 15.97
N GLN A 331 -9.94 -3.74 16.53
CA GLN A 331 -9.77 -2.42 17.13
C GLN A 331 -9.34 -1.37 16.11
N GLY A 332 -8.77 -1.78 14.97
CA GLY A 332 -8.16 -0.90 13.99
C GLY A 332 -6.86 -0.31 14.52
N LEU A 333 -5.99 -1.18 15.03
CA LEU A 333 -4.71 -0.80 15.62
C LEU A 333 -3.58 -1.66 15.05
N VAL A 334 -2.48 -1.01 14.71
CA VAL A 334 -1.21 -1.70 14.43
C VAL A 334 -0.18 -1.27 15.46
N THR A 335 0.51 -2.25 16.05
CA THR A 335 1.65 -2.00 16.95
C THR A 335 2.96 -2.42 16.28
N VAL A 336 3.99 -1.63 16.53
CA VAL A 336 5.38 -1.87 16.11
C VAL A 336 6.20 -2.16 17.36
N ASN A 337 6.87 -3.30 17.39
CA ASN A 337 7.69 -3.76 18.50
C ASN A 337 9.02 -4.34 18.00
N ALA A 338 9.90 -3.48 17.53
CA ALA A 338 11.26 -3.82 17.15
C ALA A 338 12.26 -3.25 18.19
N PRO A 339 13.49 -3.80 18.30
CA PRO A 339 14.46 -3.32 19.29
C PRO A 339 14.78 -1.83 19.20
N GLN A 340 14.77 -1.27 17.98
CA GLN A 340 15.12 0.13 17.70
C GLN A 340 13.91 1.00 17.32
N ALA A 341 12.71 0.41 17.24
CA ALA A 341 11.49 1.13 16.87
C ALA A 341 10.27 0.54 17.58
N GLN A 342 9.54 1.35 18.32
CA GLN A 342 8.28 0.96 18.94
C GLN A 342 7.22 2.03 18.75
N GLY A 343 5.96 1.63 18.60
CA GLY A 343 4.88 2.57 18.44
C GLY A 343 3.54 1.90 18.14
N ALA A 344 2.55 2.75 17.90
CA ALA A 344 1.20 2.33 17.54
C ALA A 344 0.56 3.32 16.56
N THR A 345 -0.27 2.82 15.66
CA THR A 345 -1.05 3.63 14.73
C THR A 345 -2.48 3.09 14.59
N GLY A 346 -3.45 3.98 14.45
CA GLY A 346 -4.87 3.65 14.33
C GLY A 346 -5.75 4.34 15.36
N PHE A 347 -6.77 3.64 15.86
CA PHE A 347 -7.73 4.14 16.86
C PHE A 347 -7.14 4.09 18.27
N LEU A 348 -6.24 5.01 18.57
CA LEU A 348 -5.44 5.00 19.80
C LEU A 348 -6.30 5.18 21.07
N GLN A 349 -7.33 6.03 21.01
CA GLN A 349 -8.24 6.21 22.16
C GLN A 349 -9.06 4.95 22.45
N ARG A 350 -9.50 4.24 21.40
CA ARG A 350 -10.20 2.95 21.53
C ARG A 350 -9.29 1.89 22.15
N ALA A 351 -8.02 1.87 21.79
CA ALA A 351 -7.04 0.94 22.32
C ALA A 351 -6.71 1.21 23.81
N GLY A 352 -6.98 2.43 24.32
CA GLY A 352 -6.66 2.83 25.67
C GLY A 352 -5.16 2.99 25.89
N THR A 353 -4.58 2.20 26.81
CA THR A 353 -3.13 2.20 27.02
C THR A 353 -2.47 1.09 26.21
N VAL A 354 -1.56 1.47 25.32
CA VAL A 354 -0.70 0.55 24.58
C VAL A 354 0.61 0.36 25.35
N GLU A 355 0.88 -0.88 25.76
CA GLU A 355 2.11 -1.25 26.45
C GLU A 355 3.00 -2.08 25.54
N LEU A 356 4.20 -1.53 25.27
CA LEU A 356 5.30 -2.19 24.55
C LEU A 356 6.48 -2.37 25.51
N PRO A 357 7.48 -3.19 25.20
CA PRO A 357 8.61 -3.42 26.11
C PRO A 357 9.26 -2.15 26.64
N GLU A 358 9.56 -1.20 25.76
CA GLU A 358 10.27 0.04 26.14
C GLU A 358 9.38 1.29 26.13
N LEU A 359 8.10 1.16 25.73
CA LEU A 359 7.23 2.30 25.47
C LEU A 359 5.82 2.06 26.01
N ARG A 360 5.29 3.01 26.78
CA ARG A 360 3.86 3.08 27.15
C ARG A 360 3.24 4.32 26.54
N ILE A 361 2.10 4.13 25.86
CA ILE A 361 1.34 5.18 25.22
C ILE A 361 -0.07 5.18 25.81
N THR A 362 -0.52 6.33 26.34
CA THR A 362 -1.92 6.56 26.70
C THR A 362 -2.38 7.79 25.95
N ALA A 363 -2.90 7.61 24.73
CA ALA A 363 -3.26 8.70 23.85
C ALA A 363 -4.75 9.00 23.92
N ASN A 364 -5.08 10.28 23.98
CA ASN A 364 -6.45 10.78 23.85
C ASN A 364 -6.65 11.30 22.39
N LEU A 365 -6.31 10.44 21.44
CA LEU A 365 -6.46 10.67 20.01
C LEU A 365 -7.44 9.62 19.45
N ASP A 366 -8.53 10.07 18.86
CA ASP A 366 -9.47 9.17 18.18
C ASP A 366 -8.71 8.33 17.15
N TYR A 367 -7.95 8.98 16.28
CA TYR A 367 -7.12 8.34 15.27
C TYR A 367 -5.77 9.05 15.14
N GLY A 368 -4.69 8.27 15.06
CA GLY A 368 -3.36 8.86 14.94
C GLY A 368 -2.25 7.83 14.90
N SER A 369 -1.02 8.33 14.97
CA SER A 369 0.20 7.54 14.91
C SER A 369 1.21 8.08 15.91
N ILE A 370 1.81 7.20 16.70
CA ILE A 370 2.89 7.50 17.65
C ILE A 370 4.00 6.48 17.39
N LEU A 371 5.17 6.97 16.99
CA LEU A 371 6.32 6.14 16.64
C LEU A 371 7.59 6.67 17.31
N LEU A 372 8.25 5.82 18.08
CA LEU A 372 9.55 6.06 18.70
C LEU A 372 10.62 5.29 17.93
N VAL A 373 11.70 5.97 17.52
CA VAL A 373 12.85 5.36 16.83
C VAL A 373 14.17 5.77 17.47
N ALA A 374 15.11 4.84 17.58
CA ALA A 374 16.47 5.13 17.98
C ALA A 374 17.24 5.82 16.85
N LEU A 375 18.05 6.84 17.20
CA LEU A 375 18.87 7.60 16.24
C LEU A 375 20.37 7.28 16.36
N ASP A 376 20.77 6.45 17.32
CA ASP A 376 22.15 6.15 17.69
C ASP A 376 22.53 4.67 17.48
N ASP A 377 21.83 3.97 16.60
CA ASP A 377 22.03 2.56 16.24
C ASP A 377 21.94 1.56 17.44
N ARG A 378 21.51 2.02 18.63
CA ARG A 378 21.29 1.19 19.82
C ARG A 378 19.83 0.74 19.94
N PRO A 379 19.54 -0.37 20.61
CA PRO A 379 18.16 -0.69 20.96
C PRO A 379 17.56 0.37 21.89
N LEU A 380 16.24 0.57 21.84
CA LEU A 380 15.54 1.58 22.67
C LEU A 380 15.82 1.42 24.17
N SER A 381 16.06 0.20 24.63
CA SER A 381 16.46 -0.08 26.03
C SER A 381 17.80 0.56 26.44
N GLN A 382 18.64 0.93 25.47
CA GLN A 382 19.99 1.47 25.69
C GLN A 382 20.23 2.81 24.96
N SER A 383 19.33 3.19 24.06
CA SER A 383 19.48 4.40 23.26
C SER A 383 19.51 5.65 24.13
N ARG A 384 20.40 6.56 23.80
CA ARG A 384 20.56 7.87 24.45
C ARG A 384 20.11 9.00 23.52
N ARG A 385 19.60 8.65 22.34
CA ARG A 385 19.10 9.61 21.36
C ARG A 385 17.96 9.00 20.55
N MET A 386 16.73 9.38 20.84
CA MET A 386 15.52 8.84 20.24
C MET A 386 14.64 9.96 19.69
N LEU A 387 13.97 9.71 18.57
CA LEU A 387 12.94 10.58 18.03
C LEU A 387 11.57 9.94 18.28
N LEU A 388 10.72 10.64 19.03
CA LEU A 388 9.29 10.35 19.10
C LEU A 388 8.56 11.25 18.11
N GLN A 389 7.79 10.66 17.23
CA GLN A 389 6.95 11.33 16.25
C GLN A 389 5.48 11.01 16.53
N VAL A 390 4.65 12.04 16.54
CA VAL A 390 3.21 11.96 16.84
C VAL A 390 2.43 12.65 15.74
N MET A 391 1.38 12.01 15.25
CA MET A 391 0.51 12.59 14.22
C MET A 391 -0.94 12.18 14.44
N SER A 392 -1.86 13.01 13.90
CA SER A 392 -3.29 12.78 13.93
C SER A 392 -3.92 13.14 12.57
N GLU A 393 -5.22 13.30 12.56
CA GLU A 393 -6.01 13.67 11.37
C GLU A 393 -5.77 15.13 10.96
N GLU A 394 -5.87 15.39 9.67
CA GLU A 394 -5.76 16.73 9.10
C GLU A 394 -6.94 17.05 8.18
N GLN A 395 -7.21 18.34 8.00
CA GLN A 395 -8.19 18.84 7.03
C GLN A 395 -7.91 20.30 6.66
N ASN A 396 -8.57 20.81 5.62
CA ASN A 396 -8.55 22.24 5.31
C ASN A 396 -9.34 23.02 6.34
N PHE A 397 -8.89 24.22 6.70
CA PHE A 397 -9.67 25.10 7.56
C PHE A 397 -11.03 25.42 6.94
N GLY A 398 -12.09 25.22 7.72
CA GLY A 398 -13.46 25.41 7.25
C GLY A 398 -13.98 24.32 6.32
N TRP A 399 -13.34 23.14 6.26
CA TRP A 399 -13.93 21.96 5.66
C TRP A 399 -15.30 21.68 6.26
N LYS A 400 -16.30 21.44 5.42
CA LYS A 400 -17.67 21.17 5.88
C LYS A 400 -18.31 20.06 5.06
N THR A 401 -18.96 19.12 5.76
CA THR A 401 -19.69 18.01 5.17
C THR A 401 -21.02 17.78 5.87
N THR A 402 -21.96 17.15 5.15
CA THR A 402 -23.22 16.63 5.70
C THR A 402 -23.32 15.14 5.45
N GLY A 403 -24.24 14.47 6.16
CA GLY A 403 -24.48 13.03 6.03
C GLY A 403 -23.58 12.15 6.87
N ASN A 404 -24.02 10.90 7.10
CA ASN A 404 -23.30 9.85 7.80
C ASN A 404 -24.00 8.49 7.55
N PRO A 405 -23.34 7.41 7.12
CA PRO A 405 -21.90 7.32 6.82
C PRO A 405 -21.49 7.97 5.50
N LYS A 406 -22.38 8.02 4.49
CA LYS A 406 -22.11 8.69 3.22
C LYS A 406 -22.17 10.20 3.45
N ARG A 407 -21.03 10.86 3.27
CA ARG A 407 -20.85 12.31 3.46
C ARG A 407 -20.90 13.01 2.13
N GLN A 408 -21.46 14.23 2.11
CA GLN A 408 -21.36 15.15 0.98
C GLN A 408 -20.48 16.33 1.34
N ILE A 409 -19.55 16.69 0.47
CA ILE A 409 -18.69 17.85 0.61
C ILE A 409 -19.51 19.12 0.32
N GLU A 410 -19.83 19.89 1.35
CA GLU A 410 -20.47 21.21 1.17
C GLU A 410 -19.41 22.27 0.84
N ARG A 411 -18.25 22.20 1.48
CA ARG A 411 -17.14 23.13 1.29
C ARG A 411 -15.81 22.44 1.50
N ILE A 412 -14.92 22.60 0.53
CA ILE A 412 -13.54 22.04 0.60
C ILE A 412 -12.70 22.76 1.66
N GLY A 413 -13.07 24.01 2.03
CA GLY A 413 -12.28 24.84 2.93
C GLY A 413 -11.14 25.56 2.22
N GLN A 414 -10.24 26.12 3.02
CA GLN A 414 -9.13 26.96 2.56
C GLN A 414 -7.92 26.79 3.47
N ALA A 415 -6.82 27.47 3.17
CA ALA A 415 -5.67 27.57 4.06
C ALA A 415 -6.05 28.21 5.41
N PRO A 416 -5.38 27.83 6.52
CA PRO A 416 -4.33 26.81 6.58
C PRO A 416 -4.89 25.37 6.65
N ILE A 417 -4.03 24.37 6.42
CA ILE A 417 -4.31 23.00 6.83
C ILE A 417 -4.29 22.96 8.36
N VAL A 418 -5.29 22.33 8.95
CA VAL A 418 -5.38 22.15 10.40
C VAL A 418 -5.24 20.69 10.77
N VAL A 419 -4.57 20.42 11.89
CA VAL A 419 -4.39 19.09 12.47
C VAL A 419 -5.16 19.03 13.78
N ARG A 420 -5.79 17.89 14.05
CA ARG A 420 -6.45 17.67 15.35
C ARG A 420 -5.42 17.73 16.47
N ASN A 421 -5.75 18.44 17.55
CA ASN A 421 -4.88 18.62 18.72
C ASN A 421 -4.33 17.27 19.22
N LEU A 422 -3.03 17.21 19.37
CA LEU A 422 -2.36 16.03 19.92
C LEU A 422 -2.51 16.00 21.44
N ALA A 423 -2.93 14.86 21.98
CA ALA A 423 -3.17 14.74 23.41
C ALA A 423 -2.85 13.32 23.90
N GLY A 424 -2.30 13.23 25.10
CA GLY A 424 -1.96 11.97 25.74
C GLY A 424 -0.68 12.06 26.57
N THR A 425 -0.28 10.91 27.10
CA THR A 425 0.99 10.75 27.83
C THR A 425 1.79 9.63 27.23
N VAL A 426 3.11 9.81 27.23
CA VAL A 426 4.09 8.82 26.80
C VAL A 426 5.10 8.59 27.91
N ALA A 427 5.51 7.35 28.10
CA ALA A 427 6.52 6.97 29.08
C ALA A 427 7.46 5.90 28.50
N LEU A 428 8.75 6.06 28.72
CA LEU A 428 9.72 4.98 28.51
C LEU A 428 9.68 4.03 29.70
N ARG A 429 9.74 2.72 29.42
CA ARG A 429 9.62 1.66 30.43
C ARG A 429 10.99 1.09 30.82
N ARG A 430 11.98 1.95 30.98
CA ARG A 430 13.35 1.58 31.36
C ARG A 430 13.76 2.28 32.66
N SER A 431 14.63 1.65 33.43
CA SER A 431 14.99 2.12 34.79
C SER A 431 15.61 3.51 34.85
N ASP A 432 16.36 3.89 33.79
CA ASP A 432 17.04 5.18 33.70
C ASP A 432 16.22 6.24 32.93
N ALA A 433 14.94 5.96 32.57
CA ALA A 433 14.08 6.88 31.84
C ALA A 433 13.97 8.27 32.48
N HIS A 434 13.98 8.35 33.81
CA HIS A 434 13.94 9.61 34.58
C HIS A 434 15.15 10.52 34.32
N SER A 435 16.29 9.97 33.87
CA SER A 435 17.48 10.75 33.53
C SER A 435 17.39 11.39 32.15
N LEU A 436 16.66 10.77 31.22
CA LEU A 436 16.54 11.23 29.84
C LEU A 436 15.65 12.48 29.76
N THR A 437 16.13 13.48 29.05
CA THR A 437 15.38 14.73 28.83
C THR A 437 14.53 14.62 27.59
N VAL A 438 13.28 15.10 27.67
CA VAL A 438 12.36 15.20 26.50
C VAL A 438 12.30 16.66 26.07
N THR A 439 12.75 16.90 24.85
CA THR A 439 12.76 18.21 24.19
C THR A 439 11.78 18.23 23.04
N ALA A 440 10.80 19.13 23.08
CA ALA A 440 9.90 19.35 21.95
C ALA A 440 10.65 20.06 20.81
N LEU A 441 10.38 19.64 19.58
CA LEU A 441 10.94 20.25 18.38
C LEU A 441 9.87 21.09 17.65
N ASP A 442 10.32 22.05 16.86
CA ASP A 442 9.44 22.75 15.92
C ASP A 442 9.20 21.91 14.65
N TRP A 443 8.48 22.47 13.69
CA TRP A 443 8.14 21.80 12.42
C TRP A 443 9.35 21.50 11.53
N ASN A 444 10.46 22.20 11.75
CA ASN A 444 11.71 22.01 11.01
C ASN A 444 12.69 21.09 11.75
N GLY A 445 12.29 20.59 12.94
CA GLY A 445 13.12 19.69 13.76
C GLY A 445 14.08 20.41 14.71
N TYR A 446 13.97 21.73 14.88
CA TYR A 446 14.80 22.48 15.82
C TYR A 446 14.24 22.41 17.25
N PRO A 447 15.13 22.27 18.27
CA PRO A 447 14.72 22.26 19.66
C PRO A 447 14.00 23.56 20.07
N THR A 448 12.89 23.41 20.81
CA THR A 448 12.13 24.55 21.34
C THR A 448 12.18 24.60 22.86
N SER A 449 11.60 23.63 23.54
CA SER A 449 11.49 23.62 25.01
C SER A 449 11.65 22.21 25.58
N THR A 450 12.19 22.08 26.75
CA THR A 450 12.11 20.85 27.55
C THR A 450 10.69 20.70 28.08
N VAL A 451 10.07 19.55 27.83
CA VAL A 451 8.68 19.27 28.20
C VAL A 451 8.52 18.20 29.27
N GLY A 452 9.61 17.58 29.69
CA GLY A 452 9.59 16.57 30.74
C GLY A 452 10.79 15.65 30.74
N LYS A 453 10.61 14.51 31.37
CA LYS A 453 11.56 13.40 31.45
C LYS A 453 11.00 12.18 30.77
N GLY A 454 11.87 11.25 30.38
CA GLY A 454 11.49 10.06 29.64
C GLY A 454 10.55 9.10 30.38
N ASP A 455 10.58 9.09 31.71
CA ASP A 455 9.72 8.24 32.54
C ASP A 455 8.25 8.59 32.44
N ARG A 456 7.91 9.87 32.18
CA ARG A 456 6.55 10.30 31.81
C ARG A 456 6.55 11.75 31.33
N PHE A 457 5.92 12.02 30.22
CA PHE A 457 5.64 13.37 29.72
C PHE A 457 4.31 13.46 29.00
N THR A 458 3.77 14.67 28.90
CA THR A 458 2.50 14.96 28.22
C THR A 458 2.77 15.50 26.83
N LEU A 459 2.04 14.96 25.84
CA LEU A 459 2.08 15.46 24.48
C LEU A 459 1.52 16.89 24.41
N GLN A 460 2.20 17.75 23.68
CA GLN A 460 1.73 19.12 23.45
C GLN A 460 0.82 19.16 22.20
N PRO A 461 -0.28 19.90 22.23
CA PRO A 461 -1.30 19.88 21.17
C PRO A 461 -0.78 20.20 19.75
N ASN A 462 0.29 20.97 19.65
CA ASN A 462 0.86 21.49 18.41
C ASN A 462 2.30 21.06 18.15
N ARG A 463 2.77 19.95 18.74
CA ARG A 463 4.13 19.43 18.57
C ARG A 463 4.10 18.00 18.02
N PHE A 464 4.74 17.80 16.87
CA PHE A 464 4.81 16.51 16.21
C PHE A 464 6.04 15.71 16.59
N TYR A 465 7.10 16.38 17.06
CA TYR A 465 8.38 15.76 17.27
C TYR A 465 8.92 16.05 18.68
N TYR A 466 9.51 15.02 19.25
CA TYR A 466 10.20 15.09 20.55
C TYR A 466 11.52 14.34 20.45
N LEU A 467 12.61 15.03 20.77
CA LEU A 467 13.91 14.41 20.96
C LEU A 467 14.02 13.94 22.42
N ILE A 468 14.31 12.67 22.61
CA ILE A 468 14.48 12.07 23.95
C ILE A 468 15.90 11.56 24.07
N GLY A 469 16.63 12.03 25.08
CA GLY A 469 18.01 11.63 25.27
C GLY A 469 18.76 12.43 26.34
N ASP A 470 20.07 12.27 26.34
CA ASP A 470 20.97 13.09 27.15
C ASP A 470 21.00 14.53 26.62
N ARG A 471 21.32 15.48 27.48
CA ARG A 471 21.47 16.89 27.12
C ARG A 471 22.72 17.12 26.29
#